data_32651f0d995b52a88b40ba336ff9f1d7
#
_entry.id   32651f0d995b52a88b40ba336ff9f1d7
#
_cell.length_a   1.000
_cell.length_b   1.000
_cell.length_c   1.000
_cell.angle_alpha   90.00
_cell.angle_beta   90.00
_cell.angle_gamma   90.00
#
_symmetry.space_group_name_H-M   'P 1'
#
loop_
_entity.id
_entity.type
_entity.pdbx_description
1 polymer ?
#
loop_
_entity_poly.entity_id
_entity_poly.type
_entity_poly.pdbx_seq_one_letter_code
_entity_poly.pdbx_strand_id
1 'polypeptide(L)'
;MFIVESYGLAVALCWVTMLCWGSWGNTQKLSAQTWRYELFYWDYVIGILLFSLVWGLTLGSIGEGGRGFMQDLQQVGMENFWSAFLGGVIFNASNILLSASMSLAGMSVAFPIGVGLALVLGVFVNYFSVPKGDPVTLFGGVFLIVLAIVFNGIASGKVSEVSGQTVRKRGVLIAVCAGILMAFFYRFVAAAIDLENLESPAVGMMTPYSALFVFAIGIFISNFLFNSLLMRKPFTGVPVAYSQYFKGNMNTHLVGIFGGAIWALGTACSYIAAGTAGAAISYGLGQGATMVAALWGVFIWKEFKGGAKSTNLLIALMFVLFFLGLALIITSGGN
;
A
#
# COMPACT_ATOMS: atom_id res chain seq x y z
N MET A 1 -3.76 -18.07 -16.87
CA MET A 1 -3.97 -17.27 -15.66
C MET A 1 -5.30 -16.53 -15.72
N PHE A 2 -5.81 -16.01 -14.58
CA PHE A 2 -6.99 -15.13 -14.57
C PHE A 2 -6.63 -13.73 -15.10
N ILE A 3 -7.44 -13.19 -16.01
CA ILE A 3 -7.27 -11.86 -16.63
C ILE A 3 -8.56 -11.07 -16.47
N VAL A 4 -8.43 -9.74 -16.36
CA VAL A 4 -9.56 -8.80 -16.25
C VAL A 4 -9.78 -8.11 -17.59
N GLU A 5 -10.94 -8.39 -18.20
CA GLU A 5 -11.30 -7.88 -19.53
C GLU A 5 -12.13 -6.58 -19.48
N SER A 6 -12.87 -6.36 -18.39
CA SER A 6 -13.77 -5.21 -18.29
C SER A 6 -13.27 -4.14 -17.34
N TYR A 7 -13.42 -2.87 -17.72
CA TYR A 7 -13.08 -1.72 -16.88
C TYR A 7 -13.83 -1.74 -15.54
N GLY A 8 -15.12 -2.12 -15.54
CA GLY A 8 -15.91 -2.22 -14.32
C GLY A 8 -15.33 -3.24 -13.31
N LEU A 9 -14.85 -4.40 -13.80
CA LEU A 9 -14.20 -5.40 -12.95
C LEU A 9 -12.82 -4.89 -12.45
N ALA A 10 -12.06 -4.19 -13.31
CA ALA A 10 -10.80 -3.57 -12.89
C ALA A 10 -11.02 -2.56 -11.77
N VAL A 11 -12.04 -1.70 -11.87
CA VAL A 11 -12.43 -0.78 -10.80
C VAL A 11 -12.86 -1.53 -9.53
N ALA A 12 -13.62 -2.61 -9.65
CA ALA A 12 -13.99 -3.43 -8.48
C ALA A 12 -12.77 -4.02 -7.77
N LEU A 13 -11.76 -4.49 -8.51
CA LEU A 13 -10.49 -4.94 -7.93
C LEU A 13 -9.71 -3.78 -7.28
N CYS A 14 -9.76 -2.58 -7.85
CA CYS A 14 -9.16 -1.39 -7.21
C CYS A 14 -9.87 -1.05 -5.88
N TRP A 15 -11.17 -1.28 -5.74
CA TRP A 15 -11.87 -1.17 -4.46
C TRP A 15 -11.38 -2.21 -3.44
N VAL A 16 -11.18 -3.46 -3.86
CA VAL A 16 -10.56 -4.48 -3.00
C VAL A 16 -9.16 -4.04 -2.57
N THR A 17 -8.35 -3.53 -3.49
CA THR A 17 -7.03 -2.95 -3.19
C THR A 17 -7.12 -1.89 -2.11
N MET A 18 -8.02 -0.92 -2.29
CA MET A 18 -8.22 0.19 -1.35
C MET A 18 -8.61 -0.31 0.05
N LEU A 19 -9.54 -1.27 0.12
CA LEU A 19 -9.95 -1.88 1.39
C LEU A 19 -8.78 -2.60 2.07
N CYS A 20 -8.03 -3.39 1.33
CA CYS A 20 -6.90 -4.16 1.84
C CYS A 20 -5.76 -3.24 2.32
N TRP A 21 -5.34 -2.29 1.48
CA TRP A 21 -4.26 -1.37 1.84
C TRP A 21 -4.62 -0.43 2.98
N GLY A 22 -5.90 -0.08 3.13
CA GLY A 22 -6.38 0.73 4.25
C GLY A 22 -6.60 -0.05 5.55
N SER A 23 -6.61 -1.38 5.49
CA SER A 23 -6.97 -2.23 6.64
C SER A 23 -5.79 -2.96 7.27
N TRP A 24 -4.70 -3.27 6.55
CA TRP A 24 -3.58 -4.05 7.10
C TRP A 24 -2.96 -3.44 8.35
N GLY A 25 -2.91 -2.10 8.44
CA GLY A 25 -2.35 -1.40 9.61
C GLY A 25 -3.09 -1.68 10.92
N ASN A 26 -4.36 -2.17 10.86
CA ASN A 26 -5.08 -2.58 12.04
C ASN A 26 -4.47 -3.84 12.69
N THR A 27 -3.89 -4.74 11.89
CA THR A 27 -3.21 -5.94 12.43
C THR A 27 -1.98 -5.55 13.23
N GLN A 28 -1.21 -4.55 12.76
CA GLN A 28 -0.11 -3.97 13.54
C GLN A 28 -0.62 -3.31 14.83
N LYS A 29 -1.74 -2.58 14.77
CA LYS A 29 -2.32 -1.92 15.94
C LYS A 29 -2.85 -2.93 16.98
N LEU A 30 -3.44 -4.05 16.52
CA LEU A 30 -3.86 -5.15 17.39
C LEU A 30 -2.67 -5.82 18.09
N SER A 31 -1.55 -5.97 17.39
CA SER A 31 -0.34 -6.60 17.93
C SER A 31 0.47 -5.65 18.82
N ALA A 32 0.31 -4.33 18.70
CA ALA A 32 1.20 -3.33 19.31
C ALA A 32 1.24 -3.36 20.85
N GLN A 33 0.26 -3.96 21.53
CA GLN A 33 0.25 -4.09 22.99
C GLN A 33 1.27 -5.10 23.51
N THR A 34 1.57 -6.15 22.72
CA THR A 34 2.44 -7.28 23.13
C THR A 34 3.63 -7.47 22.18
N TRP A 35 3.58 -6.89 21.00
CA TRP A 35 4.53 -7.12 19.93
C TRP A 35 5.01 -5.82 19.30
N ARG A 36 6.28 -5.55 19.36
CA ARG A 36 6.88 -4.34 18.76
C ARG A 36 6.78 -4.41 17.23
N TYR A 37 6.65 -3.23 16.59
CA TYR A 37 6.46 -3.17 15.12
C TYR A 37 7.62 -3.79 14.34
N GLU A 38 8.85 -3.75 14.84
CA GLU A 38 10.02 -4.37 14.20
C GLU A 38 9.90 -5.91 14.16
N LEU A 39 9.29 -6.51 15.19
CA LEU A 39 9.03 -7.94 15.23
C LEU A 39 7.82 -8.32 14.38
N PHE A 40 6.73 -7.56 14.50
CA PHE A 40 5.53 -7.70 13.67
C PHE A 40 5.88 -7.64 12.18
N TYR A 41 6.79 -6.77 11.79
CA TYR A 41 7.13 -6.54 10.39
C TYR A 41 7.81 -7.75 9.73
N TRP A 42 8.45 -8.64 10.49
CA TRP A 42 8.94 -9.92 9.97
C TRP A 42 7.78 -10.82 9.55
N ASP A 43 6.79 -10.98 10.40
CA ASP A 43 5.60 -11.77 10.10
C ASP A 43 4.82 -11.20 8.90
N TYR A 44 4.69 -9.88 8.86
CA TYR A 44 4.05 -9.16 7.77
C TYR A 44 4.74 -9.44 6.42
N VAL A 45 6.05 -9.36 6.35
CA VAL A 45 6.82 -9.64 5.12
C VAL A 45 6.73 -11.11 4.72
N ILE A 46 6.76 -12.03 5.68
CA ILE A 46 6.53 -13.45 5.44
C ILE A 46 5.12 -13.67 4.86
N GLY A 47 4.12 -13.00 5.42
CA GLY A 47 2.74 -13.05 4.92
C GLY A 47 2.61 -12.60 3.47
N ILE A 48 3.31 -11.51 3.08
CA ILE A 48 3.36 -11.03 1.68
C ILE A 48 3.96 -12.11 0.76
N LEU A 49 5.09 -12.68 1.15
CA LEU A 49 5.81 -13.68 0.33
C LEU A 49 4.97 -14.95 0.17
N LEU A 50 4.42 -15.49 1.24
CA LEU A 50 3.60 -16.71 1.19
C LEU A 50 2.34 -16.50 0.35
N PHE A 51 1.66 -15.35 0.55
CA PHE A 51 0.47 -15.03 -0.23
C PHE A 51 0.80 -14.93 -1.73
N SER A 52 1.87 -14.20 -2.09
CA SER A 52 2.24 -14.02 -3.49
C SER A 52 2.58 -15.34 -4.19
N LEU A 53 3.22 -16.28 -3.48
CA LEU A 53 3.50 -17.61 -3.98
C LEU A 53 2.21 -18.41 -4.21
N VAL A 54 1.32 -18.47 -3.21
CA VAL A 54 0.03 -19.17 -3.32
C VAL A 54 -0.82 -18.58 -4.43
N TRP A 55 -0.87 -17.25 -4.55
CA TRP A 55 -1.60 -16.53 -5.59
C TRP A 55 -1.07 -16.86 -6.99
N GLY A 56 0.24 -16.90 -7.17
CA GLY A 56 0.89 -17.31 -8.42
C GLY A 56 0.59 -18.76 -8.80
N LEU A 57 0.70 -19.69 -7.84
CA LEU A 57 0.43 -21.12 -8.05
C LEU A 57 -1.06 -21.44 -8.26
N THR A 58 -1.97 -20.58 -7.85
CA THR A 58 -3.42 -20.73 -8.03
C THR A 58 -3.92 -19.92 -9.22
N LEU A 59 -4.40 -18.70 -9.01
CA LEU A 59 -4.97 -17.85 -10.06
C LEU A 59 -3.98 -17.48 -11.17
N GLY A 60 -2.68 -17.44 -10.87
CA GLY A 60 -1.62 -17.23 -11.85
C GLY A 60 -1.34 -18.45 -12.73
N SER A 61 -1.86 -19.64 -12.37
CA SER A 61 -1.64 -20.90 -13.10
C SER A 61 -2.93 -21.54 -13.63
N ILE A 62 -4.09 -21.10 -13.15
CA ILE A 62 -5.41 -21.61 -13.53
C ILE A 62 -6.06 -20.61 -14.49
N GLY A 63 -6.61 -21.11 -15.62
CA GLY A 63 -7.24 -20.31 -16.64
C GLY A 63 -6.55 -20.46 -18.00
N GLU A 64 -7.25 -20.07 -19.06
CA GLU A 64 -6.79 -20.24 -20.45
C GLU A 64 -6.03 -19.02 -20.99
N GLY A 65 -6.18 -17.87 -20.34
CA GLY A 65 -5.53 -16.62 -20.73
C GLY A 65 -4.11 -16.48 -20.22
N GLY A 66 -3.26 -15.85 -21.01
CA GLY A 66 -1.92 -15.46 -20.64
C GLY A 66 -0.94 -16.59 -20.34
N ARG A 67 0.23 -16.23 -19.87
CA ARG A 67 1.30 -17.17 -19.54
C ARG A 67 1.17 -17.62 -18.08
N GLY A 68 1.24 -18.94 -17.83
CA GLY A 68 1.16 -19.50 -16.49
C GLY A 68 2.36 -19.10 -15.62
N PHE A 69 2.14 -19.01 -14.31
CA PHE A 69 3.11 -18.48 -13.32
C PHE A 69 4.52 -19.10 -13.45
N MET A 70 4.64 -20.44 -13.51
CA MET A 70 5.95 -21.09 -13.60
C MET A 70 6.61 -20.89 -14.96
N GLN A 71 5.83 -20.91 -16.05
CA GLN A 71 6.33 -20.60 -17.38
C GLN A 71 6.84 -19.17 -17.46
N ASP A 72 6.13 -18.25 -16.84
CA ASP A 72 6.47 -16.85 -16.84
C ASP A 72 7.79 -16.60 -16.11
N LEU A 73 7.97 -17.21 -14.93
CA LEU A 73 9.23 -17.11 -14.16
C LEU A 73 10.46 -17.67 -14.91
N GLN A 74 10.26 -18.69 -15.77
CA GLN A 74 11.36 -19.31 -16.53
C GLN A 74 11.86 -18.44 -17.68
N GLN A 75 11.03 -17.57 -18.23
CA GLN A 75 11.33 -16.79 -19.42
C GLN A 75 11.62 -15.31 -19.13
N VAL A 76 11.40 -14.84 -17.90
CA VAL A 76 11.55 -13.43 -17.55
C VAL A 76 12.94 -12.89 -17.88
N GLY A 77 12.99 -11.75 -18.55
CA GLY A 77 14.22 -11.03 -18.82
C GLY A 77 14.84 -10.46 -17.54
N MET A 78 16.17 -10.50 -17.43
CA MET A 78 16.87 -10.01 -16.22
C MET A 78 16.54 -8.55 -15.90
N GLU A 79 16.32 -7.71 -16.91
CA GLU A 79 15.95 -6.31 -16.73
C GLU A 79 14.61 -6.19 -16.00
N ASN A 80 13.59 -6.93 -16.44
CA ASN A 80 12.26 -6.94 -15.84
C ASN A 80 12.27 -7.58 -14.45
N PHE A 81 13.07 -8.65 -14.27
CA PHE A 81 13.28 -9.26 -12.97
C PHE A 81 13.83 -8.24 -11.96
N TRP A 82 14.91 -7.53 -12.32
CA TRP A 82 15.51 -6.55 -11.42
C TRP A 82 14.63 -5.32 -11.21
N SER A 83 13.82 -4.93 -12.20
CA SER A 83 12.84 -3.86 -12.05
C SER A 83 11.79 -4.22 -10.98
N ALA A 84 11.14 -5.38 -11.09
CA ALA A 84 10.16 -5.82 -10.11
C ALA A 84 10.78 -6.02 -8.71
N PHE A 85 11.99 -6.62 -8.65
CA PHE A 85 12.75 -6.79 -7.40
C PHE A 85 13.06 -5.45 -6.73
N LEU A 86 13.56 -4.47 -7.50
CA LEU A 86 13.88 -3.13 -6.99
C LEU A 86 12.62 -2.40 -6.50
N GLY A 87 11.51 -2.58 -7.21
CA GLY A 87 10.20 -2.12 -6.72
C GLY A 87 9.92 -2.64 -5.31
N GLY A 88 10.19 -3.92 -5.05
CA GLY A 88 10.06 -4.56 -3.74
C GLY A 88 11.00 -3.96 -2.69
N VAL A 89 12.25 -3.69 -3.04
CA VAL A 89 13.23 -3.04 -2.14
C VAL A 89 12.77 -1.64 -1.75
N ILE A 90 12.35 -0.83 -2.72
CA ILE A 90 11.86 0.54 -2.49
C ILE A 90 10.60 0.52 -1.63
N PHE A 91 9.65 -0.37 -1.94
CA PHE A 91 8.45 -0.54 -1.13
C PHE A 91 8.80 -0.90 0.32
N ASN A 92 9.67 -1.88 0.53
CA ASN A 92 10.05 -2.30 1.87
C ASN A 92 10.67 -1.16 2.68
N ALA A 93 11.58 -0.39 2.08
CA ALA A 93 12.15 0.80 2.73
C ALA A 93 11.07 1.82 3.12
N SER A 94 10.10 2.07 2.23
CA SER A 94 9.03 3.01 2.49
C SER A 94 8.04 2.50 3.53
N ASN A 95 7.62 1.25 3.41
CA ASN A 95 6.55 0.68 4.24
C ASN A 95 7.00 0.42 5.68
N ILE A 96 8.27 0.04 5.89
CA ILE A 96 8.81 -0.09 7.24
C ILE A 96 8.93 1.28 7.94
N LEU A 97 9.22 2.35 7.19
CA LEU A 97 9.17 3.72 7.71
C LEU A 97 7.73 4.14 8.03
N LEU A 98 6.76 3.77 7.20
CA LEU A 98 5.35 4.02 7.50
C LEU A 98 4.91 3.28 8.77
N SER A 99 5.29 2.02 8.92
CA SER A 99 5.07 1.20 10.13
C SER A 99 5.68 1.85 11.38
N ALA A 100 6.92 2.35 11.28
CA ALA A 100 7.58 3.10 12.34
C ALA A 100 6.85 4.42 12.64
N SER A 101 6.40 5.15 11.62
CA SER A 101 5.63 6.38 11.79
C SER A 101 4.31 6.14 12.50
N MET A 102 3.60 5.05 12.17
CA MET A 102 2.37 4.65 12.87
C MET A 102 2.61 4.41 14.36
N SER A 103 3.72 3.78 14.71
CA SER A 103 4.09 3.55 16.11
C SER A 103 4.45 4.83 16.87
N LEU A 104 4.92 5.87 16.15
CA LEU A 104 5.37 7.14 16.75
C LEU A 104 4.30 8.20 16.84
N ALA A 105 3.48 8.34 15.79
CA ALA A 105 2.54 9.43 15.61
C ALA A 105 1.08 8.95 15.53
N GLY A 106 0.87 7.64 15.53
CA GLY A 106 -0.45 7.03 15.34
C GLY A 106 -0.84 6.89 13.88
N MET A 107 -1.83 6.02 13.63
CA MET A 107 -2.31 5.68 12.29
C MET A 107 -3.00 6.88 11.61
N SER A 108 -3.79 7.65 12.37
CA SER A 108 -4.52 8.84 11.89
C SER A 108 -3.62 9.99 11.39
N VAL A 109 -2.34 9.97 11.75
CA VAL A 109 -1.32 10.94 11.29
C VAL A 109 -0.45 10.33 10.21
N ALA A 110 0.04 9.12 10.42
CA ALA A 110 1.00 8.47 9.53
C ALA A 110 0.41 8.17 8.14
N PHE A 111 -0.83 7.65 8.08
CA PHE A 111 -1.47 7.34 6.80
C PHE A 111 -1.78 8.56 5.95
N PRO A 112 -2.46 9.60 6.46
CA PRO A 112 -2.73 10.79 5.63
C PRO A 112 -1.47 11.44 5.07
N ILE A 113 -0.42 11.51 5.85
CA ILE A 113 0.84 12.13 5.41
C ILE A 113 1.60 11.20 4.46
N GLY A 114 1.88 9.97 4.89
CA GLY A 114 2.70 9.02 4.11
C GLY A 114 1.97 8.53 2.86
N VAL A 115 0.81 7.90 3.02
CA VAL A 115 0.04 7.34 1.91
C VAL A 115 -0.56 8.44 1.03
N GLY A 116 -0.98 9.56 1.63
CA GLY A 116 -1.49 10.70 0.87
C GLY A 116 -0.44 11.36 -0.01
N LEU A 117 0.77 11.56 0.50
CA LEU A 117 1.88 12.06 -0.31
C LEU A 117 2.26 11.05 -1.40
N ALA A 118 2.26 9.75 -1.08
CA ALA A 118 2.47 8.68 -2.03
C ALA A 118 1.43 8.70 -3.16
N LEU A 119 0.15 8.95 -2.85
CA LEU A 119 -0.91 9.08 -3.85
C LEU A 119 -0.57 10.19 -4.85
N VAL A 120 -0.34 11.39 -4.35
CA VAL A 120 -0.09 12.57 -5.20
C VAL A 120 1.10 12.32 -6.11
N LEU A 121 2.26 12.06 -5.53
CA LEU A 121 3.50 11.86 -6.29
C LEU A 121 3.42 10.61 -7.18
N GLY A 122 2.82 9.53 -6.68
CA GLY A 122 2.74 8.27 -7.41
C GLY A 122 1.80 8.32 -8.62
N VAL A 123 0.67 9.04 -8.54
CA VAL A 123 -0.19 9.25 -9.72
C VAL A 123 0.58 10.00 -10.80
N PHE A 124 1.29 11.08 -10.44
CA PHE A 124 2.15 11.79 -11.39
C PHE A 124 3.21 10.87 -11.99
N VAL A 125 3.97 10.16 -11.17
CA VAL A 125 5.05 9.27 -11.62
C VAL A 125 4.53 8.18 -12.57
N ASN A 126 3.40 7.54 -12.24
CA ASN A 126 2.83 6.47 -13.06
C ASN A 126 2.18 7.02 -14.33
N TYR A 127 1.47 8.15 -14.27
CA TYR A 127 0.85 8.77 -15.43
C TYR A 127 1.88 9.21 -16.48
N PHE A 128 2.95 9.89 -16.06
CA PHE A 128 4.01 10.30 -16.99
C PHE A 128 4.87 9.14 -17.51
N SER A 129 4.81 7.98 -16.87
CA SER A 129 5.47 6.76 -17.39
C SER A 129 4.64 6.08 -18.48
N VAL A 130 3.34 5.92 -18.26
CA VAL A 130 2.38 5.32 -19.22
C VAL A 130 1.08 6.11 -19.14
N PRO A 131 0.91 7.17 -19.97
CA PRO A 131 -0.30 7.99 -19.96
C PRO A 131 -1.53 7.16 -20.34
N LYS A 132 -2.52 7.08 -19.45
CA LYS A 132 -3.82 6.43 -19.69
C LYS A 132 -4.92 7.17 -18.93
N GLY A 133 -6.04 7.41 -19.57
CA GLY A 133 -7.16 8.18 -19.03
C GLY A 133 -7.07 9.69 -19.28
N ASP A 134 -8.19 10.39 -19.05
CA ASP A 134 -8.25 11.85 -19.20
C ASP A 134 -7.48 12.56 -18.09
N PRO A 135 -6.42 13.35 -18.41
CA PRO A 135 -5.58 13.98 -17.40
C PRO A 135 -6.33 15.02 -16.55
N VAL A 136 -7.28 15.75 -17.12
CA VAL A 136 -7.99 16.82 -16.40
C VAL A 136 -8.82 16.20 -15.27
N THR A 137 -9.57 15.17 -15.59
CA THR A 137 -10.42 14.45 -14.64
C THR A 137 -9.57 13.70 -13.59
N LEU A 138 -8.48 13.05 -14.04
CA LEU A 138 -7.55 12.33 -13.15
C LEU A 138 -6.92 13.27 -12.11
N PHE A 139 -6.29 14.35 -12.56
CA PHE A 139 -5.61 15.29 -11.66
C PHE A 139 -6.59 16.16 -10.86
N GLY A 140 -7.78 16.42 -11.40
CA GLY A 140 -8.87 17.01 -10.63
C GLY A 140 -9.28 16.15 -9.45
N GLY A 141 -9.41 14.83 -9.66
CA GLY A 141 -9.66 13.85 -8.59
C GLY A 141 -8.55 13.82 -7.55
N VAL A 142 -7.29 13.78 -7.98
CA VAL A 142 -6.12 13.85 -7.08
C VAL A 142 -6.14 15.12 -6.24
N PHE A 143 -6.45 16.26 -6.82
CA PHE A 143 -6.54 17.53 -6.10
C PHE A 143 -7.59 17.49 -4.97
N LEU A 144 -8.79 16.95 -5.23
CA LEU A 144 -9.81 16.79 -4.20
C LEU A 144 -9.35 15.88 -3.06
N ILE A 145 -8.63 14.80 -3.38
CA ILE A 145 -8.07 13.89 -2.37
C ILE A 145 -7.00 14.60 -1.55
N VAL A 146 -6.16 15.44 -2.15
CA VAL A 146 -5.19 16.29 -1.40
C VAL A 146 -5.89 17.16 -0.38
N LEU A 147 -6.98 17.84 -0.79
CA LEU A 147 -7.77 18.65 0.14
C LEU A 147 -8.37 17.81 1.28
N ALA A 148 -8.85 16.60 0.96
CA ALA A 148 -9.36 15.68 1.97
C ALA A 148 -8.27 15.29 3.00
N ILE A 149 -7.06 14.99 2.54
CA ILE A 149 -5.90 14.68 3.40
C ILE A 149 -5.54 15.87 4.30
N VAL A 150 -5.55 17.08 3.76
CA VAL A 150 -5.31 18.30 4.54
C VAL A 150 -6.37 18.45 5.65
N PHE A 151 -7.66 18.25 5.34
CA PHE A 151 -8.72 18.31 6.35
C PHE A 151 -8.58 17.24 7.43
N ASN A 152 -8.17 16.02 7.05
CA ASN A 152 -7.86 14.98 8.02
C ASN A 152 -6.70 15.36 8.94
N GLY A 153 -5.63 15.95 8.37
CA GLY A 153 -4.49 16.44 9.14
C GLY A 153 -4.88 17.54 10.16
N ILE A 154 -5.72 18.49 9.74
CA ILE A 154 -6.22 19.56 10.61
C ILE A 154 -7.12 18.97 11.72
N ALA A 155 -8.02 18.03 11.38
CA ALA A 155 -8.88 17.37 12.34
C ALA A 155 -8.06 16.60 13.40
N SER A 156 -7.05 15.85 12.98
CA SER A 156 -6.14 15.11 13.86
C SER A 156 -5.34 16.04 14.77
N GLY A 157 -4.85 17.17 14.24
CA GLY A 157 -4.15 18.20 15.02
C GLY A 157 -5.02 18.77 16.16
N LYS A 158 -6.29 19.12 15.87
CA LYS A 158 -7.23 19.64 16.88
C LYS A 158 -7.50 18.63 18.01
N VAL A 159 -7.62 17.34 17.68
CA VAL A 159 -7.82 16.30 18.71
C VAL A 159 -6.58 16.13 19.57
N SER A 160 -5.39 16.17 18.95
CA SER A 160 -4.12 16.08 19.68
C SER A 160 -3.93 17.24 20.67
N GLU A 161 -4.32 18.45 20.29
CA GLU A 161 -4.29 19.63 21.19
C GLU A 161 -5.20 19.43 22.42
N VAL A 162 -6.42 18.93 22.21
CA VAL A 162 -7.38 18.70 23.30
C VAL A 162 -6.95 17.54 24.20
N SER A 163 -6.36 16.50 23.65
CA SER A 163 -5.91 15.30 24.41
C SER A 163 -4.56 15.49 25.10
N GLY A 164 -3.87 16.61 24.87
CA GLY A 164 -2.51 16.85 25.40
C GLY A 164 -1.44 15.91 24.81
N GLN A 165 -1.79 15.15 23.78
CA GLN A 165 -0.85 14.30 23.06
C GLN A 165 -0.08 15.12 22.03
N THR A 166 1.21 15.32 22.26
CA THR A 166 2.07 15.95 21.26
C THR A 166 2.35 14.96 20.13
N VAL A 167 1.89 15.30 18.92
CA VAL A 167 2.30 14.58 17.71
C VAL A 167 3.84 14.66 17.63
N ARG A 168 4.50 13.52 17.64
CA ARG A 168 5.97 13.49 17.57
C ARG A 168 6.42 13.95 16.18
N LYS A 169 7.01 15.14 16.08
CA LYS A 169 7.56 15.71 14.83
C LYS A 169 8.39 14.69 14.03
N ARG A 170 9.13 13.84 14.75
CA ARG A 170 9.92 12.77 14.15
C ARG A 170 9.05 11.75 13.40
N GLY A 171 7.87 11.38 13.94
CA GLY A 171 6.95 10.47 13.26
C GLY A 171 6.40 11.07 11.97
N VAL A 172 6.07 12.37 11.98
CA VAL A 172 5.64 13.11 10.77
C VAL A 172 6.73 13.12 9.70
N LEU A 173 7.99 13.43 10.08
CA LEU A 173 9.11 13.43 9.13
C LEU A 173 9.34 12.05 8.52
N ILE A 174 9.25 10.99 9.33
CA ILE A 174 9.36 9.61 8.84
C ILE A 174 8.21 9.27 7.89
N ALA A 175 6.96 9.74 8.15
CA ALA A 175 5.84 9.56 7.24
C ALA A 175 6.08 10.24 5.89
N VAL A 176 6.64 11.47 5.89
CA VAL A 176 7.00 12.18 4.64
C VAL A 176 8.03 11.38 3.84
N CYS A 177 9.11 10.91 4.48
CA CYS A 177 10.11 10.08 3.81
C CYS A 177 9.49 8.78 3.26
N ALA A 178 8.63 8.13 4.04
CA ALA A 178 7.90 6.95 3.60
C ALA A 178 7.05 7.24 2.36
N GLY A 179 6.29 8.33 2.36
CA GLY A 179 5.42 8.71 1.25
C GLY A 179 6.19 9.01 -0.04
N ILE A 180 7.31 9.72 0.05
CA ILE A 180 8.17 10.00 -1.11
C ILE A 180 8.68 8.68 -1.73
N LEU A 181 9.23 7.77 -0.93
CA LEU A 181 9.71 6.48 -1.42
C LEU A 181 8.57 5.63 -1.98
N MET A 182 7.42 5.60 -1.31
CA MET A 182 6.26 4.82 -1.72
C MET A 182 5.70 5.25 -3.08
N ALA A 183 5.89 6.49 -3.49
CA ALA A 183 5.45 6.99 -4.78
C ALA A 183 6.13 6.30 -5.98
N PHE A 184 7.32 5.73 -5.78
CA PHE A 184 8.13 5.20 -6.88
C PHE A 184 8.02 3.70 -7.09
N PHE A 185 7.71 2.90 -6.05
CA PHE A 185 7.80 1.44 -6.16
C PHE A 185 6.93 0.86 -7.27
N TYR A 186 5.71 1.39 -7.40
CA TYR A 186 4.71 0.85 -8.33
C TYR A 186 5.18 0.94 -9.79
N ARG A 187 5.81 2.06 -10.16
CA ARG A 187 6.37 2.26 -11.51
C ARG A 187 7.34 1.15 -11.90
N PHE A 188 8.22 0.74 -10.99
CA PHE A 188 9.21 -0.29 -11.28
C PHE A 188 8.56 -1.65 -11.54
N VAL A 189 7.52 -1.99 -10.78
CA VAL A 189 6.78 -3.24 -10.98
C VAL A 189 5.93 -3.16 -12.24
N ALA A 190 5.21 -2.05 -12.45
CA ALA A 190 4.39 -1.85 -13.64
C ALA A 190 5.23 -1.90 -14.94
N ALA A 191 6.44 -1.36 -14.92
CA ALA A 191 7.36 -1.41 -16.06
C ALA A 191 7.84 -2.84 -16.40
N ALA A 192 7.82 -3.77 -15.46
CA ALA A 192 8.18 -5.16 -15.67
C ALA A 192 7.03 -6.02 -16.23
N ILE A 193 5.78 -5.53 -16.14
CA ILE A 193 4.56 -6.23 -16.58
C ILE A 193 4.16 -5.72 -17.97
N ASP A 194 3.79 -6.64 -18.87
CA ASP A 194 3.17 -6.28 -20.15
C ASP A 194 1.69 -5.92 -19.92
N LEU A 195 1.47 -4.69 -19.44
CA LEU A 195 0.13 -4.21 -19.09
C LEU A 195 -0.80 -4.02 -20.30
N GLU A 196 -0.23 -3.89 -21.50
CA GLU A 196 -1.01 -3.69 -22.72
C GLU A 196 -1.49 -5.01 -23.32
N ASN A 197 -0.76 -6.11 -23.06
CA ASN A 197 -1.07 -7.40 -23.64
C ASN A 197 -0.94 -8.54 -22.62
N LEU A 198 -1.81 -8.58 -21.62
CA LEU A 198 -1.82 -9.63 -20.59
C LEU A 198 -2.19 -11.00 -21.14
N GLU A 199 -2.94 -11.09 -22.25
CA GLU A 199 -3.32 -12.36 -22.86
C GLU A 199 -2.14 -13.07 -23.54
N SER A 200 -1.22 -12.29 -24.14
CA SER A 200 -0.03 -12.83 -24.82
C SER A 200 1.18 -11.93 -24.52
N PRO A 201 1.67 -11.93 -23.27
CA PRO A 201 2.76 -11.05 -22.86
C PRO A 201 4.03 -11.30 -23.68
N ALA A 202 4.72 -10.22 -24.07
CA ALA A 202 5.96 -10.30 -24.82
C ALA A 202 7.01 -11.16 -24.08
N VAL A 203 7.91 -11.77 -24.84
CA VAL A 203 9.02 -12.57 -24.28
C VAL A 203 9.90 -11.66 -23.41
N GLY A 204 10.26 -12.12 -22.24
CA GLY A 204 11.03 -11.35 -21.25
C GLY A 204 10.19 -10.47 -20.31
N MET A 205 8.97 -10.06 -20.71
CA MET A 205 8.04 -9.34 -19.83
C MET A 205 7.34 -10.29 -18.86
N MET A 206 6.84 -9.74 -17.76
CA MET A 206 6.19 -10.49 -16.68
C MET A 206 4.67 -10.38 -16.74
N THR A 207 4.02 -11.35 -16.12
CA THR A 207 2.60 -11.26 -15.75
C THR A 207 2.44 -10.59 -14.38
N PRO A 208 1.25 -10.10 -14.01
CA PRO A 208 1.00 -9.56 -12.67
C PRO A 208 1.36 -10.52 -11.52
N TYR A 209 1.25 -11.82 -11.77
CA TYR A 209 1.48 -12.86 -10.76
C TYR A 209 2.95 -13.09 -10.46
N SER A 210 3.77 -13.24 -11.49
CA SER A 210 5.22 -13.39 -11.34
C SER A 210 5.87 -12.10 -10.87
N ALA A 211 5.41 -10.95 -11.34
CA ALA A 211 5.88 -9.65 -10.91
C ALA A 211 5.61 -9.42 -9.41
N LEU A 212 4.41 -9.78 -8.91
CA LEU A 212 4.09 -9.73 -7.48
C LEU A 212 5.03 -10.63 -6.66
N PHE A 213 5.31 -11.83 -7.13
CA PHE A 213 6.19 -12.77 -6.43
C PHE A 213 7.65 -12.27 -6.39
N VAL A 214 8.20 -11.82 -7.51
CA VAL A 214 9.57 -11.24 -7.56
C VAL A 214 9.67 -9.98 -6.71
N PHE A 215 8.65 -9.12 -6.74
CA PHE A 215 8.52 -7.97 -5.85
C PHE A 215 8.52 -8.40 -4.37
N ALA A 216 7.77 -9.44 -4.00
CA ALA A 216 7.75 -9.97 -2.64
C ALA A 216 9.10 -10.54 -2.20
N ILE A 217 9.87 -11.17 -3.11
CA ILE A 217 11.26 -11.57 -2.86
C ILE A 217 12.12 -10.34 -2.58
N GLY A 218 11.97 -9.25 -3.33
CA GLY A 218 12.67 -7.99 -3.10
C GLY A 218 12.39 -7.41 -1.70
N ILE A 219 11.12 -7.43 -1.27
CA ILE A 219 10.72 -7.05 0.08
C ILE A 219 11.42 -7.95 1.11
N PHE A 220 11.30 -9.26 0.96
CA PHE A 220 11.81 -10.23 1.93
C PHE A 220 13.33 -10.14 2.11
N ILE A 221 14.08 -10.10 1.01
CA ILE A 221 15.55 -10.02 1.04
C ILE A 221 16.01 -8.69 1.64
N SER A 222 15.44 -7.57 1.20
CA SER A 222 15.82 -6.25 1.73
C SER A 222 15.43 -6.06 3.20
N ASN A 223 14.46 -6.84 3.71
CA ASN A 223 14.05 -6.78 5.11
C ASN A 223 15.17 -7.19 6.08
N PHE A 224 16.06 -8.10 5.65
CA PHE A 224 17.25 -8.45 6.45
C PHE A 224 18.16 -7.23 6.67
N LEU A 225 18.21 -6.29 5.72
CA LEU A 225 18.96 -5.05 5.92
C LEU A 225 18.14 -4.03 6.70
N PHE A 226 16.98 -3.63 6.19
CA PHE A 226 16.25 -2.48 6.73
C PHE A 226 15.70 -2.75 8.13
N ASN A 227 15.04 -3.89 8.34
CA ASN A 227 14.44 -4.21 9.63
C ASN A 227 15.50 -4.55 10.67
N SER A 228 16.60 -5.24 10.31
CA SER A 228 17.71 -5.49 11.24
C SER A 228 18.39 -4.22 11.71
N LEU A 229 18.49 -3.20 10.82
CA LEU A 229 18.99 -1.87 11.22
C LEU A 229 18.05 -1.21 12.24
N LEU A 230 16.74 -1.28 12.01
CA LEU A 230 15.75 -0.72 12.94
C LEU A 230 15.68 -1.49 14.25
N MET A 231 15.82 -2.81 14.22
CA MET A 231 15.90 -3.63 15.44
C MET A 231 17.12 -3.23 16.29
N ARG A 232 18.27 -2.96 15.66
CA ARG A 232 19.52 -2.53 16.36
C ARG A 232 19.50 -1.06 16.78
N LYS A 233 18.91 -0.18 15.96
CA LYS A 233 18.82 1.28 16.19
C LYS A 233 17.38 1.76 16.00
N PRO A 234 16.48 1.39 16.93
CA PRO A 234 15.08 1.75 16.81
C PRO A 234 14.87 3.26 16.91
N PHE A 235 13.80 3.75 16.31
CA PHE A 235 13.41 5.15 16.43
C PHE A 235 12.99 5.50 17.87
N THR A 236 12.50 4.51 18.63
CA THR A 236 12.12 4.64 20.04
C THR A 236 12.35 3.34 20.79
N GLY A 237 12.61 3.46 22.10
CA GLY A 237 12.81 2.29 22.98
C GLY A 237 14.21 1.71 22.88
N VAL A 238 14.36 0.51 23.40
CA VAL A 238 15.63 -0.24 23.42
C VAL A 238 15.77 -1.10 22.16
N PRO A 239 16.99 -1.48 21.74
CA PRO A 239 17.21 -2.45 20.69
C PRO A 239 16.44 -3.77 20.91
N VAL A 240 16.06 -4.40 19.81
CA VAL A 240 15.31 -5.67 19.80
C VAL A 240 16.19 -6.74 19.17
N ALA A 241 16.28 -7.91 19.82
CA ALA A 241 17.05 -9.04 19.31
C ALA A 241 16.16 -10.04 18.55
N TYR A 242 16.75 -10.75 17.60
CA TYR A 242 16.06 -11.85 16.89
C TYR A 242 15.54 -12.95 17.83
N SER A 243 16.24 -13.19 18.96
CA SER A 243 15.78 -14.14 19.97
C SER A 243 14.40 -13.79 20.56
N GLN A 244 14.01 -12.50 20.53
CA GLN A 244 12.69 -12.06 20.98
C GLN A 244 11.61 -12.42 19.96
N TYR A 245 11.93 -12.40 18.66
CA TYR A 245 11.02 -12.86 17.62
C TYR A 245 10.58 -14.31 17.84
N PHE A 246 11.52 -15.21 18.10
CA PHE A 246 11.22 -16.63 18.34
C PHE A 246 10.52 -16.92 19.68
N LYS A 247 10.37 -15.92 20.54
CA LYS A 247 9.59 -16.03 21.79
C LYS A 247 8.13 -15.63 21.63
N GLY A 248 7.74 -15.14 20.46
CA GLY A 248 6.35 -14.83 20.13
C GLY A 248 5.46 -16.06 20.20
N ASN A 249 4.20 -15.87 20.57
CA ASN A 249 3.22 -16.95 20.48
C ASN A 249 2.65 -17.06 19.06
N MET A 250 2.09 -18.22 18.73
CA MET A 250 1.54 -18.48 17.38
C MET A 250 0.50 -17.43 16.95
N ASN A 251 -0.39 -17.02 17.83
CA ASN A 251 -1.42 -16.03 17.51
C ASN A 251 -0.81 -14.68 17.11
N THR A 252 0.26 -14.26 17.80
CA THR A 252 0.96 -13.02 17.48
C THR A 252 1.57 -13.08 16.08
N HIS A 253 2.25 -14.17 15.73
CA HIS A 253 2.81 -14.38 14.39
C HIS A 253 1.71 -14.46 13.33
N LEU A 254 0.62 -15.20 13.57
CA LEU A 254 -0.49 -15.31 12.62
C LEU A 254 -1.14 -13.96 12.32
N VAL A 255 -1.27 -13.07 13.30
CA VAL A 255 -1.81 -11.71 13.09
C VAL A 255 -0.90 -10.90 12.14
N GLY A 256 0.42 -11.01 12.29
CA GLY A 256 1.37 -10.37 11.40
C GLY A 256 1.33 -10.94 9.97
N ILE A 257 1.36 -12.27 9.85
CA ILE A 257 1.25 -12.99 8.55
C ILE A 257 -0.06 -12.62 7.85
N PHE A 258 -1.17 -12.58 8.59
CA PHE A 258 -2.47 -12.17 8.05
C PHE A 258 -2.48 -10.72 7.56
N GLY A 259 -1.82 -9.81 8.30
CA GLY A 259 -1.64 -8.42 7.86
C GLY A 259 -0.89 -8.32 6.53
N GLY A 260 0.17 -9.12 6.37
CA GLY A 260 0.92 -9.22 5.12
C GLY A 260 0.09 -9.81 3.97
N ALA A 261 -0.69 -10.85 4.24
CA ALA A 261 -1.58 -11.46 3.27
C ALA A 261 -2.69 -10.49 2.80
N ILE A 262 -3.30 -9.74 3.72
CA ILE A 262 -4.28 -8.69 3.37
C ILE A 262 -3.64 -7.67 2.43
N TRP A 263 -2.47 -7.16 2.77
CA TRP A 263 -1.80 -6.17 1.93
C TRP A 263 -1.45 -6.74 0.56
N ALA A 264 -0.94 -7.98 0.50
CA ALA A 264 -0.56 -8.65 -0.74
C ALA A 264 -1.77 -8.94 -1.64
N LEU A 265 -2.93 -9.29 -1.07
CA LEU A 265 -4.20 -9.42 -1.82
C LEU A 265 -4.57 -8.11 -2.51
N GLY A 266 -4.50 -7.00 -1.79
CA GLY A 266 -4.74 -5.68 -2.38
C GLY A 266 -3.77 -5.38 -3.53
N THR A 267 -2.49 -5.69 -3.36
CA THR A 267 -1.45 -5.47 -4.38
C THR A 267 -1.67 -6.37 -5.60
N ALA A 268 -2.03 -7.63 -5.40
CA ALA A 268 -2.39 -8.55 -6.47
C ALA A 268 -3.56 -8.02 -7.31
N CYS A 269 -4.63 -7.58 -6.65
CA CYS A 269 -5.78 -6.96 -7.32
C CYS A 269 -5.39 -5.71 -8.11
N SER A 270 -4.53 -4.86 -7.54
CA SER A 270 -4.04 -3.64 -8.19
C SER A 270 -3.25 -3.94 -9.47
N TYR A 271 -2.32 -4.90 -9.44
CA TYR A 271 -1.51 -5.23 -10.62
C TYR A 271 -2.33 -5.88 -11.73
N ILE A 272 -3.30 -6.74 -11.38
CA ILE A 272 -4.22 -7.33 -12.35
C ILE A 272 -5.11 -6.24 -12.98
N ALA A 273 -5.64 -5.32 -12.17
CA ALA A 273 -6.48 -4.23 -12.64
C ALA A 273 -5.72 -3.23 -13.53
N ALA A 274 -4.41 -3.07 -13.33
CA ALA A 274 -3.59 -2.06 -14.04
C ALA A 274 -3.54 -2.27 -15.56
N GLY A 275 -3.67 -3.50 -16.05
CA GLY A 275 -3.75 -3.80 -17.48
C GLY A 275 -4.94 -3.08 -18.14
N THR A 276 -6.11 -3.18 -17.54
CA THR A 276 -7.35 -2.58 -18.08
C THR A 276 -7.53 -1.12 -17.65
N ALA A 277 -7.34 -0.81 -16.35
CA ALA A 277 -7.53 0.54 -15.82
C ALA A 277 -6.34 1.48 -16.07
N GLY A 278 -5.14 0.95 -16.32
CA GLY A 278 -3.90 1.70 -16.36
C GLY A 278 -3.24 1.83 -14.98
N ALA A 279 -1.90 1.93 -14.97
CA ALA A 279 -1.10 1.96 -13.75
C ALA A 279 -1.42 3.18 -12.85
N ALA A 280 -1.61 4.37 -13.44
CA ALA A 280 -1.91 5.59 -12.67
C ALA A 280 -3.27 5.51 -11.97
N ILE A 281 -4.31 5.03 -12.66
CA ILE A 281 -5.68 4.90 -12.12
C ILE A 281 -5.71 3.80 -11.06
N SER A 282 -5.16 2.61 -11.34
CA SER A 282 -5.12 1.52 -10.38
C SER A 282 -4.37 1.91 -9.11
N TYR A 283 -3.20 2.54 -9.25
CA TYR A 283 -2.44 3.05 -8.11
C TYR A 283 -3.22 4.12 -7.34
N GLY A 284 -3.77 5.12 -8.05
CA GLY A 284 -4.51 6.23 -7.43
C GLY A 284 -5.73 5.75 -6.64
N LEU A 285 -6.52 4.83 -7.20
CA LEU A 285 -7.65 4.22 -6.50
C LEU A 285 -7.19 3.40 -5.28
N GLY A 286 -6.13 2.62 -5.43
CA GLY A 286 -5.56 1.85 -4.32
C GLY A 286 -5.11 2.75 -3.16
N GLN A 287 -4.51 3.91 -3.46
CA GLN A 287 -4.12 4.89 -2.44
C GLN A 287 -5.31 5.60 -1.76
N GLY A 288 -6.53 5.45 -2.26
CA GLY A 288 -7.77 5.74 -1.53
C GLY A 288 -7.88 4.94 -0.21
N ALA A 289 -6.96 3.99 0.03
CA ALA A 289 -6.67 3.34 1.30
C ALA A 289 -6.62 4.31 2.50
N THR A 290 -6.20 5.56 2.27
CA THR A 290 -6.23 6.62 3.29
C THR A 290 -7.64 6.88 3.82
N MET A 291 -8.66 6.85 2.94
CA MET A 291 -10.06 6.98 3.34
C MET A 291 -10.50 5.79 4.21
N VAL A 292 -10.14 4.56 3.82
CA VAL A 292 -10.46 3.35 4.60
C VAL A 292 -9.77 3.38 5.96
N ALA A 293 -8.50 3.77 6.02
CA ALA A 293 -7.78 3.95 7.27
C ALA A 293 -8.45 5.01 8.18
N ALA A 294 -8.96 6.10 7.58
CA ALA A 294 -9.72 7.11 8.32
C ALA A 294 -11.06 6.54 8.84
N LEU A 295 -11.77 5.71 8.07
CA LEU A 295 -12.99 5.02 8.55
C LEU A 295 -12.68 4.15 9.78
N TRP A 296 -11.60 3.35 9.74
CA TRP A 296 -11.16 2.58 10.90
C TRP A 296 -10.85 3.49 12.10
N GLY A 297 -10.10 4.58 11.90
CA GLY A 297 -9.75 5.54 12.94
C GLY A 297 -10.98 6.21 13.58
N VAL A 298 -11.91 6.68 12.76
CA VAL A 298 -13.11 7.41 13.23
C VAL A 298 -14.10 6.49 13.91
N PHE A 299 -14.49 5.39 13.25
CA PHE A 299 -15.64 4.59 13.70
C PHE A 299 -15.26 3.45 14.64
N ILE A 300 -14.14 2.78 14.41
CA ILE A 300 -13.74 1.60 15.18
C ILE A 300 -12.81 2.00 16.34
N TRP A 301 -11.73 2.69 16.03
CA TRP A 301 -10.75 3.09 17.04
C TRP A 301 -11.17 4.35 17.82
N LYS A 302 -12.17 5.07 17.33
CA LYS A 302 -12.72 6.29 17.97
C LYS A 302 -11.64 7.35 18.29
N GLU A 303 -10.63 7.46 17.41
CA GLU A 303 -9.47 8.34 17.59
C GLU A 303 -9.86 9.84 17.69
N PHE A 304 -11.04 10.21 17.16
CA PHE A 304 -11.57 11.58 17.21
C PHE A 304 -12.63 11.79 18.31
N LYS A 305 -12.79 10.82 19.24
CA LYS A 305 -13.75 10.93 20.34
C LYS A 305 -13.35 12.09 21.27
N GLY A 306 -14.33 12.97 21.56
CA GLY A 306 -14.11 14.17 22.40
C GLY A 306 -13.63 15.39 21.62
N GLY A 307 -13.45 15.30 20.30
CA GLY A 307 -13.16 16.45 19.46
C GLY A 307 -14.32 17.47 19.41
N ALA A 308 -14.01 18.74 19.14
CA ALA A 308 -14.99 19.80 18.98
C ALA A 308 -15.91 19.55 17.77
N LYS A 309 -17.08 20.21 17.73
CA LYS A 309 -18.00 20.14 16.57
C LYS A 309 -17.30 20.48 15.24
N SER A 310 -16.35 21.40 15.26
CA SER A 310 -15.52 21.74 14.09
C SER A 310 -14.66 20.56 13.57
N THR A 311 -14.24 19.65 14.44
CA THR A 311 -13.52 18.43 14.06
C THR A 311 -14.42 17.47 13.28
N ASN A 312 -15.66 17.30 13.73
CA ASN A 312 -16.62 16.45 13.02
C ASN A 312 -16.97 16.99 11.64
N LEU A 313 -17.07 18.33 11.49
CA LEU A 313 -17.28 18.96 10.18
C LEU A 313 -16.08 18.71 9.23
N LEU A 314 -14.84 18.85 9.73
CA LEU A 314 -13.65 18.58 8.93
C LEU A 314 -13.59 17.11 8.47
N ILE A 315 -13.95 16.16 9.34
CA ILE A 315 -14.03 14.74 9.01
C ILE A 315 -15.11 14.48 7.95
N ALA A 316 -16.29 15.09 8.08
CA ALA A 316 -17.36 14.96 7.10
C ALA A 316 -16.94 15.51 5.72
N LEU A 317 -16.34 16.71 5.68
CA LEU A 317 -15.79 17.30 4.45
C LEU A 317 -14.68 16.43 3.84
N MET A 318 -13.81 15.89 4.66
CA MET A 318 -12.78 14.94 4.21
C MET A 318 -13.40 13.75 3.45
N PHE A 319 -14.42 13.08 4.03
CA PHE A 319 -15.05 11.95 3.36
C PHE A 319 -15.75 12.35 2.06
N VAL A 320 -16.46 13.48 2.03
CA VAL A 320 -17.10 13.98 0.80
C VAL A 320 -16.06 14.21 -0.30
N LEU A 321 -14.95 14.88 0.02
CA LEU A 321 -13.88 15.15 -0.93
C LEU A 321 -13.18 13.87 -1.41
N PHE A 322 -12.98 12.87 -0.53
CA PHE A 322 -12.47 11.58 -0.94
C PHE A 322 -13.39 10.88 -1.94
N PHE A 323 -14.70 10.83 -1.66
CA PHE A 323 -15.67 10.21 -2.57
C PHE A 323 -15.71 10.91 -3.92
N LEU A 324 -15.75 12.24 -3.95
CA LEU A 324 -15.75 13.01 -5.19
C LEU A 324 -14.43 12.83 -5.96
N GLY A 325 -13.30 12.85 -5.26
CA GLY A 325 -11.99 12.65 -5.87
C GLY A 325 -11.84 11.25 -6.48
N LEU A 326 -12.25 10.20 -5.76
CA LEU A 326 -12.24 8.83 -6.28
C LEU A 326 -13.19 8.67 -7.48
N ALA A 327 -14.38 9.29 -7.45
CA ALA A 327 -15.31 9.27 -8.57
C ALA A 327 -14.68 9.90 -9.83
N LEU A 328 -13.97 11.03 -9.70
CA LEU A 328 -13.25 11.64 -10.82
C LEU A 328 -12.13 10.73 -11.34
N ILE A 329 -11.36 10.09 -10.46
CA ILE A 329 -10.30 9.15 -10.88
C ILE A 329 -10.91 7.96 -11.66
N ILE A 330 -12.04 7.42 -11.20
CA ILE A 330 -12.74 6.33 -11.90
C ILE A 330 -13.21 6.78 -13.28
N THR A 331 -13.87 7.93 -13.36
CA THR A 331 -14.40 8.43 -14.64
C THR A 331 -13.30 8.81 -15.63
N SER A 332 -12.09 9.14 -15.17
CA SER A 332 -10.96 9.47 -16.06
C SER A 332 -10.54 8.31 -16.97
N GLY A 333 -10.78 7.06 -16.59
CA GLY A 333 -10.41 5.88 -17.38
C GLY A 333 -11.57 5.22 -18.14
N GLY A 334 -12.79 5.69 -17.93
CA GLY A 334 -14.00 5.13 -18.56
C GLY A 334 -14.38 5.72 -19.93
N ASN A 335 -13.59 6.69 -20.45
CA ASN A 335 -13.82 7.35 -21.74
C ASN A 335 -12.88 6.83 -22.80
#